data_64ec735b3ed8a87a3f337d2e858e8506
#
_entry.id   64ec735b3ed8a87a3f337d2e858e8506
#
_cell.length_a   1.000
_cell.length_b   1.000
_cell.length_c   1.000
_cell.angle_alpha   90.00
_cell.angle_beta   90.00
_cell.angle_gamma   90.00
#
_symmetry.space_group_name_H-M   'P 1'
#
loop_
_entity.id
_entity.type
_entity.pdbx_description
1 polymer ?
#
loop_
_entity_poly.entity_id
_entity_poly.type
_entity_poly.pdbx_seq_one_letter_code
_entity_poly.pdbx_strand_id
1 'polypeptide(L)'
;MNATQPLPNNRKSLVVQMIPVMLCFFAMGFVDLVGTASNYVQKDLGLTDAEANLFPSLVFFWFLIFSVPTGMLMNKIGRKKTVLLSLVVTMLSLILPVFDDSYTIMLLAFSFLGIGNAIMQTSLNPLVTNLINSDKLAATLTFGQFVKAIASFLAPILAVWGATTYLPTFGLGWRVLFLIYAIVSFMSIAMLAATPIQEESADKASSILNCLKLLGKPFILLCFLGIMCHVGIDVGTNTTAPKILMERLSLPLEQAGFATSVYFIFRTAGCFTGAFILRKVSARLFFALSALLMLAAMLLLLFSHSLLPIYIGVALVGFGNSNVFSIIFSQALVAVPEAKNEVSGLMIMGLFGGTVFPLAMGYAADAFSQIGAVAVMAVGVAYLLFYTTKIKQI
;
A
#
# COMPACT_ATOMS: atom_id res chain seq x y z
N MET A 1 5.58 33.95 -28.58
CA MET A 1 4.46 34.46 -27.76
C MET A 1 3.21 33.66 -28.13
N ASN A 2 2.99 32.52 -27.54
CA ASN A 2 1.72 31.77 -27.63
C ASN A 2 1.06 31.84 -26.25
N ALA A 3 0.02 32.66 -26.19
CA ALA A 3 -0.81 32.82 -25.02
C ALA A 3 -1.47 31.47 -24.71
N THR A 4 -1.13 30.89 -23.58
CA THR A 4 -1.83 29.77 -22.97
C THR A 4 -3.27 30.22 -22.65
N GLN A 5 -4.24 29.70 -23.41
CA GLN A 5 -5.64 29.90 -23.08
C GLN A 5 -5.92 29.35 -21.66
N PRO A 6 -6.57 30.14 -20.80
CA PRO A 6 -6.94 29.66 -19.47
C PRO A 6 -7.98 28.54 -19.62
N LEU A 7 -7.74 27.43 -18.92
CA LEU A 7 -8.69 26.33 -18.81
C LEU A 7 -10.08 26.85 -18.37
N PRO A 8 -11.18 26.36 -18.94
CA PRO A 8 -12.51 26.83 -18.60
C PRO A 8 -12.79 26.61 -17.11
N ASN A 9 -13.00 27.70 -16.42
CA ASN A 9 -13.25 27.78 -14.96
C ASN A 9 -14.68 27.29 -14.64
N ASN A 10 -14.93 25.99 -14.84
CA ASN A 10 -16.21 25.40 -14.49
C ASN A 10 -16.02 24.40 -13.34
N ARG A 11 -16.17 24.87 -12.08
CA ARG A 11 -16.06 24.03 -10.87
C ARG A 11 -16.88 22.75 -10.94
N LYS A 12 -18.05 22.78 -11.61
CA LYS A 12 -18.88 21.59 -11.83
C LYS A 12 -18.19 20.55 -12.72
N SER A 13 -17.51 21.01 -13.78
CA SER A 13 -16.75 20.12 -14.68
C SER A 13 -15.59 19.44 -13.94
N LEU A 14 -14.85 20.17 -13.10
CA LEU A 14 -13.74 19.63 -12.34
C LEU A 14 -14.19 18.57 -11.33
N VAL A 15 -15.27 18.81 -10.56
CA VAL A 15 -15.80 17.84 -9.61
C VAL A 15 -16.22 16.55 -10.32
N VAL A 16 -16.87 16.66 -11.48
CA VAL A 16 -17.29 15.51 -12.28
C VAL A 16 -16.08 14.70 -12.77
N GLN A 17 -14.98 15.36 -13.16
CA GLN A 17 -13.75 14.67 -13.56
C GLN A 17 -12.99 14.04 -12.38
N MET A 18 -13.10 14.63 -11.18
CA MET A 18 -12.40 14.13 -9.99
C MET A 18 -13.06 12.89 -9.37
N ILE A 19 -14.38 12.69 -9.51
CA ILE A 19 -15.07 11.52 -8.96
C ILE A 19 -14.46 10.20 -9.47
N PRO A 20 -14.31 9.97 -10.80
CA PRO A 20 -13.69 8.74 -11.29
C PRO A 20 -12.23 8.58 -10.84
N VAL A 21 -11.50 9.69 -10.74
CA VAL A 21 -10.10 9.66 -10.25
C VAL A 21 -10.05 9.25 -8.77
N MET A 22 -10.96 9.76 -7.94
CA MET A 22 -11.07 9.33 -6.53
C MET A 22 -11.50 7.87 -6.42
N LEU A 23 -12.37 7.39 -7.30
CA LEU A 23 -12.72 5.97 -7.36
C LEU A 23 -11.51 5.08 -7.75
N CYS A 24 -10.60 5.59 -8.60
CA CYS A 24 -9.33 4.92 -8.87
C CYS A 24 -8.42 4.89 -7.63
N PHE A 25 -8.39 5.93 -6.80
CA PHE A 25 -7.70 5.89 -5.50
C PHE A 25 -8.32 4.86 -4.56
N PHE A 26 -9.64 4.72 -4.56
CA PHE A 26 -10.30 3.66 -3.79
C PHE A 26 -9.85 2.28 -4.30
N ALA A 27 -9.88 2.05 -5.62
CA ALA A 27 -9.40 0.80 -6.23
C ALA A 27 -7.90 0.54 -5.96
N MET A 28 -7.09 1.59 -5.87
CA MET A 28 -5.67 1.47 -5.48
C MET A 28 -5.49 0.85 -4.08
N GLY A 29 -6.49 1.01 -3.19
CA GLY A 29 -6.51 0.41 -1.86
C GLY A 29 -6.74 -1.11 -1.85
N PHE A 30 -7.15 -1.70 -2.97
CA PHE A 30 -7.43 -3.14 -3.02
C PHE A 30 -6.18 -4.00 -2.80
N VAL A 31 -5.01 -3.49 -3.04
CA VAL A 31 -3.76 -4.19 -2.74
C VAL A 31 -3.63 -4.56 -1.27
N ASP A 32 -4.20 -3.74 -0.39
CA ASP A 32 -4.10 -3.95 1.06
C ASP A 32 -5.01 -5.11 1.54
N LEU A 33 -5.95 -5.59 0.69
CA LEU A 33 -6.75 -6.79 0.98
C LEU A 33 -5.89 -8.06 1.11
N VAL A 34 -4.68 -8.06 0.54
CA VAL A 34 -3.81 -9.23 0.52
C VAL A 34 -3.49 -9.73 1.94
N GLY A 35 -3.30 -8.82 2.90
CA GLY A 35 -3.05 -9.20 4.30
C GLY A 35 -4.22 -9.95 4.92
N THR A 36 -5.45 -9.50 4.69
CA THR A 36 -6.66 -10.21 5.15
C THR A 36 -6.89 -11.51 4.38
N ALA A 37 -6.82 -11.44 3.04
CA ALA A 37 -7.11 -12.58 2.19
C ALA A 37 -6.13 -13.74 2.39
N SER A 38 -4.83 -13.47 2.59
CA SER A 38 -3.83 -14.53 2.82
C SER A 38 -4.13 -15.36 4.07
N ASN A 39 -4.67 -14.76 5.13
CA ASN A 39 -5.05 -15.49 6.34
C ASN A 39 -6.25 -16.43 6.10
N TYR A 40 -7.23 -15.98 5.31
CA TYR A 40 -8.36 -16.83 4.94
C TYR A 40 -7.95 -17.97 4.00
N VAL A 41 -7.12 -17.69 2.98
CA VAL A 41 -6.59 -18.71 2.07
C VAL A 41 -5.76 -19.73 2.85
N GLN A 42 -4.93 -19.28 3.80
CA GLN A 42 -4.17 -20.18 4.68
C GLN A 42 -5.07 -21.14 5.44
N LYS A 43 -6.15 -20.62 6.03
CA LYS A 43 -7.14 -21.42 6.78
C LYS A 43 -7.84 -22.43 5.88
N ASP A 44 -8.32 -21.98 4.71
CA ASP A 44 -9.13 -22.79 3.82
C ASP A 44 -8.33 -23.92 3.16
N LEU A 45 -7.06 -23.67 2.82
CA LEU A 45 -6.17 -24.64 2.16
C LEU A 45 -5.21 -25.36 3.11
N GLY A 46 -5.20 -25.04 4.41
CA GLY A 46 -4.32 -25.65 5.40
C GLY A 46 -2.83 -25.39 5.15
N LEU A 47 -2.48 -24.17 4.69
CA LEU A 47 -1.11 -23.81 4.31
C LEU A 47 -0.23 -23.50 5.52
N THR A 48 1.07 -23.72 5.37
CA THR A 48 2.09 -23.21 6.29
C THR A 48 2.15 -21.68 6.26
N ASP A 49 2.79 -21.08 7.27
CA ASP A 49 2.99 -19.61 7.30
C ASP A 49 3.89 -19.14 6.15
N ALA A 50 4.88 -19.93 5.75
CA ALA A 50 5.72 -19.63 4.60
C ALA A 50 4.91 -19.59 3.29
N GLU A 51 4.08 -20.60 3.05
CA GLU A 51 3.20 -20.68 1.87
C GLU A 51 2.18 -19.54 1.83
N ALA A 52 1.55 -19.21 2.97
CA ALA A 52 0.60 -18.11 3.05
C ALA A 52 1.24 -16.73 2.81
N ASN A 53 2.47 -16.53 3.28
CA ASN A 53 3.19 -15.28 3.06
C ASN A 53 3.76 -15.14 1.62
N LEU A 54 3.67 -16.18 0.77
CA LEU A 54 3.93 -16.02 -0.67
C LEU A 54 2.93 -15.07 -1.33
N PHE A 55 1.66 -15.02 -0.90
CA PHE A 55 0.65 -14.16 -1.50
C PHE A 55 1.01 -12.67 -1.39
N PRO A 56 1.22 -12.08 -0.20
CA PRO A 56 1.67 -10.71 -0.10
C PRO A 56 3.04 -10.50 -0.76
N SER A 57 3.93 -11.48 -0.68
CA SER A 57 5.25 -11.40 -1.31
C SER A 57 5.15 -11.25 -2.82
N LEU A 58 4.29 -12.02 -3.49
CA LEU A 58 4.06 -11.92 -4.92
C LEU A 58 3.44 -10.59 -5.31
N VAL A 59 2.47 -10.09 -4.55
CA VAL A 59 1.86 -8.78 -4.81
C VAL A 59 2.94 -7.70 -4.88
N PHE A 60 3.83 -7.64 -3.90
CA PHE A 60 4.85 -6.59 -3.82
C PHE A 60 6.08 -6.85 -4.69
N PHE A 61 6.33 -8.10 -5.09
CA PHE A 61 7.39 -8.46 -6.04
C PHE A 61 7.25 -7.70 -7.36
N TRP A 62 6.04 -7.55 -7.86
CA TRP A 62 5.78 -6.91 -9.14
C TRP A 62 6.05 -5.41 -9.14
N PHE A 63 6.10 -4.76 -7.97
CA PHE A 63 6.56 -3.37 -7.87
C PHE A 63 8.02 -3.20 -8.29
N LEU A 64 8.87 -4.19 -8.00
CA LEU A 64 10.26 -4.18 -8.45
C LEU A 64 10.35 -4.15 -9.99
N ILE A 65 9.48 -4.91 -10.65
CA ILE A 65 9.55 -5.11 -12.11
C ILE A 65 8.80 -4.02 -12.86
N PHE A 66 7.59 -3.66 -12.42
CA PHE A 66 6.66 -2.83 -13.23
C PHE A 66 6.74 -1.33 -12.95
N SER A 67 7.31 -0.86 -11.82
CA SER A 67 7.29 0.58 -11.49
C SER A 67 8.03 1.45 -12.52
N VAL A 68 9.23 1.07 -12.92
CA VAL A 68 10.01 1.83 -13.92
C VAL A 68 9.45 1.65 -15.34
N PRO A 69 9.15 0.43 -15.84
CA PRO A 69 8.52 0.24 -17.14
C PRO A 69 7.19 0.97 -17.31
N THR A 70 6.41 1.13 -16.24
CA THR A 70 5.15 1.90 -16.28
C THR A 70 5.38 3.38 -16.61
N GLY A 71 6.47 3.98 -16.09
CA GLY A 71 6.86 5.34 -16.48
C GLY A 71 7.07 5.48 -17.98
N MET A 72 7.76 4.51 -18.58
CA MET A 72 7.96 4.46 -20.04
C MET A 72 6.64 4.24 -20.79
N LEU A 73 5.77 3.40 -20.25
CA LEU A 73 4.45 3.11 -20.83
C LEU A 73 3.57 4.37 -20.84
N MET A 74 3.57 5.16 -19.76
CA MET A 74 2.84 6.44 -19.70
C MET A 74 3.26 7.41 -20.79
N ASN A 75 4.56 7.48 -21.13
CA ASN A 75 5.05 8.33 -22.21
C ASN A 75 4.59 7.84 -23.59
N LYS A 76 4.33 6.52 -23.74
CA LYS A 76 3.92 5.91 -25.01
C LYS A 76 2.41 5.97 -25.26
N ILE A 77 1.59 5.67 -24.24
CA ILE A 77 0.13 5.52 -24.40
C ILE A 77 -0.67 6.56 -23.62
N GLY A 78 -0.02 7.40 -22.80
CA GLY A 78 -0.64 8.40 -21.92
C GLY A 78 -0.97 7.87 -20.53
N ARG A 79 -1.16 8.79 -19.59
CA ARG A 79 -1.42 8.49 -18.16
C ARG A 79 -2.79 7.84 -17.95
N LYS A 80 -3.85 8.39 -18.57
CA LYS A 80 -5.23 7.87 -18.45
C LYS A 80 -5.33 6.43 -18.94
N LYS A 81 -4.77 6.13 -20.11
CA LYS A 81 -4.80 4.77 -20.67
C LYS A 81 -4.01 3.79 -19.81
N THR A 82 -2.91 4.25 -19.21
CA THR A 82 -2.11 3.43 -18.28
C THR A 82 -2.89 3.11 -17.01
N VAL A 83 -3.63 4.09 -16.44
CA VAL A 83 -4.54 3.85 -15.30
C VAL A 83 -5.69 2.89 -15.70
N LEU A 84 -6.28 3.05 -16.87
CA LEU A 84 -7.30 2.12 -17.35
C LEU A 84 -6.78 0.69 -17.50
N LEU A 85 -5.56 0.54 -18.04
CA LEU A 85 -4.89 -0.77 -18.12
C LEU A 85 -4.70 -1.38 -16.73
N SER A 86 -4.24 -0.59 -15.76
CA SER A 86 -4.05 -1.07 -14.39
C SER A 86 -5.37 -1.55 -13.76
N LEU A 87 -6.47 -0.82 -13.97
CA LEU A 87 -7.79 -1.21 -13.47
C LEU A 87 -8.28 -2.52 -14.10
N VAL A 88 -8.05 -2.72 -15.42
CA VAL A 88 -8.39 -3.97 -16.11
C VAL A 88 -7.61 -5.13 -15.51
N VAL A 89 -6.30 -4.99 -15.33
CA VAL A 89 -5.46 -6.02 -14.71
C VAL A 89 -5.91 -6.32 -13.28
N THR A 90 -6.22 -5.28 -12.49
CA THR A 90 -6.75 -5.43 -11.13
C THR A 90 -8.10 -6.13 -11.13
N MET A 91 -9.01 -5.78 -12.04
CA MET A 91 -10.32 -6.43 -12.16
C MET A 91 -10.17 -7.93 -12.49
N LEU A 92 -9.26 -8.28 -13.41
CA LEU A 92 -8.97 -9.69 -13.72
C LEU A 92 -8.46 -10.43 -12.48
N SER A 93 -7.57 -9.82 -11.69
CA SER A 93 -7.06 -10.42 -10.45
C SER A 93 -8.17 -10.73 -9.46
N LEU A 94 -9.17 -9.84 -9.36
CA LEU A 94 -10.27 -9.97 -8.41
C LEU A 94 -11.35 -10.97 -8.87
N ILE A 95 -11.46 -11.21 -10.17
CA ILE A 95 -12.42 -12.15 -10.72
C ILE A 95 -11.96 -13.60 -10.58
N LEU A 96 -10.66 -13.88 -10.71
CA LEU A 96 -10.11 -15.24 -10.65
C LEU A 96 -10.54 -16.03 -9.40
N PRO A 97 -10.41 -15.49 -8.16
CA PRO A 97 -10.79 -16.20 -6.95
C PRO A 97 -12.31 -16.43 -6.78
N VAL A 98 -13.12 -15.80 -7.61
CA VAL A 98 -14.58 -16.00 -7.59
C VAL A 98 -14.93 -17.35 -8.23
N PHE A 99 -14.19 -17.78 -9.27
CA PHE A 99 -14.45 -18.99 -10.01
C PHE A 99 -13.72 -20.23 -9.46
N ASP A 100 -12.50 -20.03 -8.92
CA ASP A 100 -11.68 -21.14 -8.42
C ASP A 100 -10.84 -20.64 -7.24
N ASP A 101 -10.78 -21.42 -6.15
CA ASP A 101 -10.05 -21.14 -4.93
C ASP A 101 -8.79 -21.99 -4.74
N SER A 102 -8.35 -22.66 -5.80
CA SER A 102 -7.10 -23.42 -5.77
C SER A 102 -5.88 -22.54 -5.49
N TYR A 103 -4.89 -23.11 -4.86
CA TYR A 103 -3.62 -22.42 -4.53
C TYR A 103 -3.00 -21.71 -5.74
N THR A 104 -2.98 -22.38 -6.90
CA THR A 104 -2.42 -21.82 -8.15
C THR A 104 -3.21 -20.60 -8.62
N ILE A 105 -4.53 -20.66 -8.58
CA ILE A 105 -5.38 -19.53 -8.99
C ILE A 105 -5.23 -18.36 -8.02
N MET A 106 -5.12 -18.63 -6.72
CA MET A 106 -4.83 -17.58 -5.73
C MET A 106 -3.47 -16.91 -5.98
N LEU A 107 -2.40 -17.69 -6.28
CA LEU A 107 -1.10 -17.13 -6.64
C LEU A 107 -1.16 -16.25 -7.90
N LEU A 108 -1.89 -16.67 -8.92
CA LEU A 108 -2.10 -15.88 -10.15
C LEU A 108 -2.90 -14.61 -9.85
N ALA A 109 -3.97 -14.71 -9.07
CA ALA A 109 -4.80 -13.58 -8.68
C ALA A 109 -3.97 -12.51 -7.94
N PHE A 110 -3.20 -12.90 -6.94
CA PHE A 110 -2.35 -11.96 -6.20
C PHE A 110 -1.20 -11.42 -7.05
N SER A 111 -0.66 -12.20 -7.99
CA SER A 111 0.31 -11.70 -8.96
C SER A 111 -0.29 -10.60 -9.84
N PHE A 112 -1.46 -10.82 -10.43
CA PHE A 112 -2.15 -9.80 -11.22
C PHE A 112 -2.56 -8.58 -10.38
N LEU A 113 -2.95 -8.77 -9.11
CA LEU A 113 -3.23 -7.67 -8.19
C LEU A 113 -1.98 -6.80 -7.99
N GLY A 114 -0.82 -7.42 -7.80
CA GLY A 114 0.46 -6.72 -7.67
C GLY A 114 0.86 -5.96 -8.93
N ILE A 115 0.74 -6.59 -10.11
CA ILE A 115 1.00 -5.95 -11.40
C ILE A 115 0.07 -4.75 -11.60
N GLY A 116 -1.25 -4.95 -11.45
CA GLY A 116 -2.24 -3.89 -11.59
C GLY A 116 -1.95 -2.72 -10.65
N ASN A 117 -1.62 -3.01 -9.40
CA ASN A 117 -1.38 -1.97 -8.40
C ASN A 117 -0.03 -1.24 -8.62
N ALA A 118 1.02 -1.91 -9.06
CA ALA A 118 2.30 -1.29 -9.43
C ALA A 118 2.09 -0.28 -10.58
N ILE A 119 1.33 -0.67 -11.61
CA ILE A 119 0.96 0.21 -12.71
C ILE A 119 0.09 1.37 -12.20
N MET A 120 -0.89 1.11 -11.34
CA MET A 120 -1.80 2.10 -10.78
C MET A 120 -1.05 3.16 -9.97
N GLN A 121 -0.25 2.76 -8.99
CA GLN A 121 0.47 3.69 -8.11
C GLN A 121 1.45 4.58 -8.88
N THR A 122 2.07 4.04 -9.92
CA THR A 122 2.99 4.80 -10.77
C THR A 122 2.26 5.80 -11.66
N SER A 123 1.05 5.51 -12.14
CA SER A 123 0.36 6.32 -13.16
C SER A 123 -0.74 7.25 -12.62
N LEU A 124 -1.41 6.88 -11.53
CA LEU A 124 -2.56 7.64 -11.01
C LEU A 124 -2.15 9.00 -10.42
N ASN A 125 -1.06 9.05 -9.66
CA ASN A 125 -0.59 10.32 -9.07
C ASN A 125 -0.23 11.36 -10.16
N PRO A 126 0.54 11.01 -11.20
CA PRO A 126 0.76 11.93 -12.32
C PRO A 126 -0.52 12.29 -13.09
N LEU A 127 -1.52 11.40 -13.18
CA LEU A 127 -2.80 11.73 -13.83
C LEU A 127 -3.52 12.89 -13.13
N VAL A 128 -3.46 12.96 -11.81
CA VAL A 128 -4.06 14.06 -11.02
C VAL A 128 -3.46 15.42 -11.42
N THR A 129 -2.17 15.47 -11.77
CA THR A 129 -1.52 16.73 -12.18
C THR A 129 -2.10 17.33 -13.46
N ASN A 130 -2.77 16.51 -14.28
CA ASN A 130 -3.44 17.00 -15.51
C ASN A 130 -4.79 17.68 -15.21
N LEU A 131 -5.33 17.52 -14.00
CA LEU A 131 -6.64 18.04 -13.61
C LEU A 131 -6.56 19.20 -12.63
N ILE A 132 -5.49 19.25 -11.83
CA ILE A 132 -5.37 20.14 -10.67
C ILE A 132 -4.12 21.00 -10.81
N ASN A 133 -4.26 22.29 -10.51
CA ASN A 133 -3.15 23.23 -10.44
C ASN A 133 -2.20 22.85 -9.28
N SER A 134 -0.94 23.21 -9.41
CA SER A 134 0.13 22.86 -8.47
C SER A 134 -0.14 23.28 -7.01
N ASP A 135 -0.84 24.40 -6.82
CA ASP A 135 -1.22 24.91 -5.48
C ASP A 135 -2.19 23.98 -4.70
N LYS A 136 -3.02 23.21 -5.41
CA LYS A 136 -4.00 22.27 -4.83
C LYS A 136 -3.60 20.81 -4.93
N LEU A 137 -2.52 20.52 -5.64
CA LEU A 137 -2.10 19.15 -5.95
C LEU A 137 -1.85 18.32 -4.69
N ALA A 138 -1.07 18.84 -3.74
CA ALA A 138 -0.75 18.13 -2.51
C ALA A 138 -2.01 17.78 -1.69
N ALA A 139 -2.95 18.73 -1.55
CA ALA A 139 -4.21 18.49 -0.85
C ALA A 139 -5.07 17.42 -1.55
N THR A 140 -5.11 17.45 -2.89
CA THR A 140 -5.89 16.49 -3.69
C THR A 140 -5.30 15.10 -3.61
N LEU A 141 -3.96 14.95 -3.69
CA LEU A 141 -3.28 13.67 -3.53
C LEU A 141 -3.48 13.12 -2.11
N THR A 142 -3.40 13.97 -1.08
CA THR A 142 -3.67 13.57 0.31
C THR A 142 -5.10 13.07 0.48
N PHE A 143 -6.08 13.75 -0.14
CA PHE A 143 -7.46 13.28 -0.15
C PHE A 143 -7.62 11.96 -0.90
N GLY A 144 -6.91 11.76 -2.01
CA GLY A 144 -6.85 10.48 -2.71
C GLY A 144 -6.31 9.33 -1.82
N GLN A 145 -5.25 9.58 -1.05
CA GLN A 145 -4.71 8.60 -0.11
C GLN A 145 -5.70 8.30 1.04
N PHE A 146 -6.47 9.29 1.50
CA PHE A 146 -7.55 9.06 2.46
C PHE A 146 -8.64 8.15 1.86
N VAL A 147 -9.05 8.39 0.61
CA VAL A 147 -10.02 7.52 -0.10
C VAL A 147 -9.46 6.10 -0.27
N LYS A 148 -8.17 5.95 -0.59
CA LYS A 148 -7.47 4.66 -0.60
C LYS A 148 -7.60 3.94 0.75
N ALA A 149 -7.33 4.65 1.85
CA ALA A 149 -7.37 4.08 3.19
C ALA A 149 -8.76 3.58 3.59
N ILE A 150 -9.84 4.15 3.05
CA ILE A 150 -11.21 3.65 3.26
C ILE A 150 -11.35 2.24 2.68
N ALA A 151 -10.87 1.99 1.47
CA ALA A 151 -10.93 0.66 0.86
C ALA A 151 -10.13 -0.37 1.69
N SER A 152 -8.94 0.01 2.14
CA SER A 152 -8.09 -0.85 2.98
C SER A 152 -8.78 -1.20 4.31
N PHE A 153 -9.45 -0.21 4.94
CA PHE A 153 -10.22 -0.41 6.17
C PHE A 153 -11.43 -1.33 5.97
N LEU A 154 -12.12 -1.22 4.83
CA LEU A 154 -13.30 -2.03 4.53
C LEU A 154 -12.97 -3.48 4.23
N ALA A 155 -11.76 -3.81 3.76
CA ALA A 155 -11.39 -5.16 3.34
C ALA A 155 -11.62 -6.22 4.45
N PRO A 156 -11.08 -6.09 5.68
CA PRO A 156 -11.32 -7.08 6.74
C PRO A 156 -12.79 -7.13 7.18
N ILE A 157 -13.51 -6.00 7.16
CA ILE A 157 -14.93 -5.95 7.52
C ILE A 157 -15.78 -6.75 6.51
N LEU A 158 -15.52 -6.54 5.22
CA LEU A 158 -16.22 -7.27 4.15
C LEU A 158 -15.89 -8.76 4.15
N ALA A 159 -14.65 -9.13 4.45
CA ALA A 159 -14.23 -10.51 4.56
C ALA A 159 -14.95 -11.22 5.74
N VAL A 160 -14.98 -10.59 6.92
CA VAL A 160 -15.69 -11.11 8.08
C VAL A 160 -17.20 -11.21 7.80
N TRP A 161 -17.78 -10.17 7.22
CA TRP A 161 -19.21 -10.19 6.84
C TRP A 161 -19.51 -11.35 5.89
N GLY A 162 -18.70 -11.56 4.86
CA GLY A 162 -18.88 -12.66 3.92
C GLY A 162 -18.70 -14.03 4.55
N ALA A 163 -17.76 -14.17 5.50
CA ALA A 163 -17.50 -15.42 6.20
C ALA A 163 -18.62 -15.83 7.18
N THR A 164 -19.34 -14.83 7.74
CA THR A 164 -20.32 -15.08 8.83
C THR A 164 -21.78 -14.97 8.37
N THR A 165 -22.05 -14.41 7.18
CA THR A 165 -23.42 -14.15 6.72
C THR A 165 -23.92 -15.24 5.79
N TYR A 166 -25.09 -15.80 6.11
CA TYR A 166 -25.77 -16.82 5.28
C TYR A 166 -26.42 -16.28 4.02
N LEU A 167 -26.62 -14.96 3.91
CA LEU A 167 -27.30 -14.30 2.78
C LEU A 167 -26.31 -13.69 1.79
N PRO A 168 -26.76 -13.49 0.60
CA PRO A 168 -26.40 -14.17 -0.63
C PRO A 168 -24.95 -13.89 -1.01
N THR A 169 -24.00 -14.54 -0.32
CA THR A 169 -22.58 -14.55 -0.74
C THR A 169 -22.40 -15.46 -1.97
N PHE A 170 -23.48 -15.98 -2.54
CA PHE A 170 -23.46 -16.94 -3.66
C PHE A 170 -22.54 -18.15 -3.41
N GLY A 171 -22.37 -18.55 -2.15
CA GLY A 171 -21.45 -19.61 -1.76
C GLY A 171 -19.97 -19.19 -1.67
N LEU A 172 -19.67 -17.92 -1.86
CA LEU A 172 -18.29 -17.42 -1.88
C LEU A 172 -17.68 -17.24 -0.48
N GLY A 173 -18.52 -17.13 0.58
CA GLY A 173 -18.03 -16.83 1.91
C GLY A 173 -17.22 -15.52 1.94
N TRP A 174 -16.05 -15.50 2.59
CA TRP A 174 -15.18 -14.33 2.63
C TRP A 174 -14.71 -13.84 1.25
N ARG A 175 -14.71 -14.70 0.23
CA ARG A 175 -14.33 -14.35 -1.15
C ARG A 175 -15.28 -13.37 -1.81
N VAL A 176 -16.46 -13.12 -1.23
CA VAL A 176 -17.37 -12.04 -1.67
C VAL A 176 -16.68 -10.68 -1.73
N LEU A 177 -15.63 -10.46 -0.91
CA LEU A 177 -14.76 -9.29 -0.97
C LEU A 177 -14.19 -9.06 -2.37
N PHE A 178 -13.71 -10.11 -3.03
CA PHE A 178 -13.18 -10.02 -4.39
C PHE A 178 -14.26 -9.60 -5.40
N LEU A 179 -15.47 -10.16 -5.28
CA LEU A 179 -16.58 -9.80 -6.15
C LEU A 179 -16.98 -8.33 -5.98
N ILE A 180 -17.10 -7.85 -4.74
CA ILE A 180 -17.43 -6.44 -4.46
C ILE A 180 -16.38 -5.51 -5.07
N TYR A 181 -15.10 -5.81 -4.86
CA TYR A 181 -14.00 -5.00 -5.39
C TYR A 181 -13.88 -5.10 -6.92
N ALA A 182 -14.22 -6.24 -7.53
CA ALA A 182 -14.29 -6.38 -8.98
C ALA A 182 -15.39 -5.47 -9.57
N ILE A 183 -16.56 -5.38 -8.94
CA ILE A 183 -17.64 -4.48 -9.35
C ILE A 183 -17.17 -3.02 -9.26
N VAL A 184 -16.51 -2.63 -8.17
CA VAL A 184 -15.95 -1.26 -8.02
C VAL A 184 -14.89 -0.98 -9.07
N SER A 185 -14.02 -1.95 -9.39
CA SER A 185 -13.02 -1.81 -10.47
C SER A 185 -13.72 -1.60 -11.83
N PHE A 186 -14.77 -2.36 -12.12
CA PHE A 186 -15.54 -2.18 -13.34
C PHE A 186 -16.18 -0.79 -13.43
N MET A 187 -16.78 -0.31 -12.33
CA MET A 187 -17.33 1.05 -12.26
C MET A 187 -16.23 2.10 -12.46
N SER A 188 -15.05 1.90 -11.88
CA SER A 188 -13.89 2.80 -12.05
C SER A 188 -13.46 2.86 -13.51
N ILE A 189 -13.38 1.72 -14.20
CA ILE A 189 -13.06 1.63 -15.63
C ILE A 189 -14.10 2.41 -16.45
N ALA A 190 -15.38 2.12 -16.26
CA ALA A 190 -16.45 2.75 -17.02
C ALA A 190 -16.48 4.28 -16.84
N MET A 191 -16.40 4.74 -15.59
CA MET A 191 -16.41 6.16 -15.28
C MET A 191 -15.15 6.88 -15.77
N LEU A 192 -13.95 6.32 -15.57
CA LEU A 192 -12.72 6.94 -16.04
C LEU A 192 -12.64 6.93 -17.57
N ALA A 193 -13.07 5.87 -18.24
CA ALA A 193 -13.10 5.79 -19.71
C ALA A 193 -13.99 6.89 -20.31
N ALA A 194 -15.18 7.12 -19.73
CA ALA A 194 -16.14 8.14 -20.16
C ALA A 194 -15.69 9.58 -19.84
N THR A 195 -14.72 9.79 -18.94
CA THR A 195 -14.30 11.12 -18.50
C THR A 195 -13.26 11.71 -19.46
N PRO A 196 -13.52 12.86 -20.10
CA PRO A 196 -12.53 13.52 -20.94
C PRO A 196 -11.43 14.15 -20.07
N ILE A 197 -10.19 13.64 -20.17
CA ILE A 197 -9.02 14.18 -19.52
C ILE A 197 -8.02 14.56 -20.64
N GLN A 198 -7.62 15.82 -20.66
CA GLN A 198 -6.55 16.28 -21.55
C GLN A 198 -5.21 15.81 -20.97
N GLU A 199 -4.44 15.14 -21.79
CA GLU A 199 -3.10 14.67 -21.41
C GLU A 199 -2.05 15.58 -22.04
N GLU A 200 -1.15 16.08 -21.21
CA GLU A 200 0.07 16.73 -21.72
C GLU A 200 1.02 15.61 -22.19
N SER A 201 1.76 15.90 -23.28
CA SER A 201 2.84 15.00 -23.69
C SER A 201 3.84 14.90 -22.55
N ALA A 202 4.00 13.68 -22.04
CA ALA A 202 4.89 13.44 -20.92
C ALA A 202 6.35 13.72 -21.30
N ASP A 203 7.11 14.24 -20.36
CA ASP A 203 8.57 14.38 -20.49
C ASP A 203 9.22 13.03 -20.81
N LYS A 204 10.38 13.04 -21.44
CA LYS A 204 11.10 11.83 -21.83
C LYS A 204 11.27 10.91 -20.63
N ALA A 205 10.90 9.65 -20.79
CA ALA A 205 11.08 8.65 -19.75
C ALA A 205 12.57 8.48 -19.41
N SER A 206 12.85 8.41 -18.12
CA SER A 206 14.18 8.10 -17.62
C SER A 206 14.57 6.65 -17.96
N SER A 207 15.86 6.41 -18.22
CA SER A 207 16.35 5.04 -18.43
C SER A 207 16.36 4.27 -17.11
N ILE A 208 15.97 2.99 -17.16
CA ILE A 208 16.07 2.06 -16.01
C ILE A 208 17.46 2.11 -15.39
N LEU A 209 18.49 2.13 -16.21
CA LEU A 209 19.89 2.14 -15.76
C LEU A 209 20.21 3.42 -14.96
N ASN A 210 19.67 4.57 -15.33
CA ASN A 210 19.89 5.82 -14.63
C ASN A 210 19.22 5.82 -13.25
N CYS A 211 18.03 5.25 -13.13
CA CYS A 211 17.39 5.04 -11.84
C CYS A 211 18.25 4.17 -10.92
N LEU A 212 18.70 3.02 -11.40
CA LEU A 212 19.48 2.07 -10.59
C LEU A 212 20.84 2.61 -10.18
N LYS A 213 21.50 3.43 -11.00
CA LYS A 213 22.76 4.09 -10.64
C LYS A 213 22.66 4.98 -9.39
N LEU A 214 21.47 5.50 -9.09
CA LEU A 214 21.25 6.31 -7.89
C LEU A 214 21.39 5.51 -6.59
N LEU A 215 21.22 4.20 -6.61
CA LEU A 215 21.49 3.34 -5.44
C LEU A 215 22.97 3.35 -5.03
N GLY A 216 23.88 3.73 -5.93
CA GLY A 216 25.28 3.97 -5.60
C GLY A 216 25.50 5.19 -4.69
N LYS A 217 24.52 6.10 -4.53
CA LYS A 217 24.57 7.19 -3.57
C LYS A 217 24.14 6.67 -2.18
N PRO A 218 25.02 6.67 -1.15
CA PRO A 218 24.72 6.02 0.14
C PRO A 218 23.41 6.49 0.79
N PHE A 219 23.12 7.79 0.72
CA PHE A 219 21.90 8.34 1.31
C PHE A 219 20.62 7.85 0.59
N ILE A 220 20.65 7.73 -0.73
CA ILE A 220 19.51 7.18 -1.52
C ILE A 220 19.30 5.70 -1.21
N LEU A 221 20.38 4.93 -1.06
CA LEU A 221 20.30 3.54 -0.62
C LEU A 221 19.66 3.42 0.77
N LEU A 222 20.05 4.29 1.72
CA LEU A 222 19.43 4.32 3.06
C LEU A 222 17.94 4.64 2.97
N CYS A 223 17.53 5.59 2.13
CA CYS A 223 16.11 5.90 1.90
C CYS A 223 15.37 4.69 1.30
N PHE A 224 15.95 4.04 0.29
CA PHE A 224 15.38 2.85 -0.35
C PHE A 224 15.15 1.72 0.65
N LEU A 225 16.16 1.38 1.46
CA LEU A 225 16.04 0.39 2.52
C LEU A 225 15.02 0.80 3.61
N GLY A 226 14.93 2.10 3.92
CA GLY A 226 13.93 2.62 4.85
C GLY A 226 12.50 2.43 4.36
N ILE A 227 12.26 2.62 3.07
CA ILE A 227 10.96 2.34 2.44
C ILE A 227 10.68 0.83 2.43
N MET A 228 11.70 -0.01 2.16
CA MET A 228 11.54 -1.47 2.25
C MET A 228 11.11 -1.89 3.67
N CYS A 229 11.75 -1.35 4.71
CA CYS A 229 11.38 -1.65 6.10
C CYS A 229 9.97 -1.15 6.42
N HIS A 230 9.61 0.08 6.00
CA HIS A 230 8.28 0.64 6.19
C HIS A 230 7.18 -0.28 5.64
N VAL A 231 7.31 -0.70 4.38
CA VAL A 231 6.30 -1.56 3.73
C VAL A 231 6.33 -2.97 4.31
N GLY A 232 7.51 -3.49 4.64
CA GLY A 232 7.64 -4.78 5.31
C GLY A 232 6.92 -4.81 6.66
N ILE A 233 7.03 -3.75 7.47
CA ILE A 233 6.29 -3.62 8.73
C ILE A 233 4.79 -3.45 8.47
N ASP A 234 4.39 -2.69 7.45
CA ASP A 234 3.00 -2.47 7.08
C ASP A 234 2.30 -3.80 6.73
N VAL A 235 2.81 -4.48 5.72
CA VAL A 235 2.28 -5.77 5.27
C VAL A 235 2.40 -6.84 6.35
N GLY A 236 3.55 -6.87 7.02
CA GLY A 236 3.83 -7.81 8.11
C GLY A 236 2.84 -7.69 9.26
N THR A 237 2.50 -6.48 9.69
CA THR A 237 1.51 -6.28 10.75
C THR A 237 0.13 -6.79 10.33
N ASN A 238 -0.29 -6.51 9.10
CA ASN A 238 -1.60 -6.91 8.59
C ASN A 238 -1.75 -8.43 8.44
N THR A 239 -0.67 -9.15 8.12
CA THR A 239 -0.68 -10.61 8.03
C THR A 239 -0.54 -11.29 9.40
N THR A 240 0.28 -10.73 10.29
CA THR A 240 0.69 -11.37 11.54
C THR A 240 -0.23 -11.03 12.73
N ALA A 241 -0.83 -9.84 12.78
CA ALA A 241 -1.66 -9.44 13.91
C ALA A 241 -2.86 -10.38 14.15
N PRO A 242 -3.63 -10.81 13.13
CA PRO A 242 -4.66 -11.83 13.32
C PRO A 242 -4.09 -13.15 13.81
N LYS A 243 -2.94 -13.60 13.28
CA LYS A 243 -2.32 -14.87 13.66
C LYS A 243 -1.86 -14.90 15.13
N ILE A 244 -1.34 -13.77 15.65
CA ILE A 244 -1.00 -13.63 17.06
C ILE A 244 -2.23 -13.84 17.95
N LEU A 245 -3.38 -13.26 17.57
CA LEU A 245 -4.63 -13.40 18.32
C LEU A 245 -5.17 -14.84 18.26
N MET A 246 -5.08 -15.48 17.09
CA MET A 246 -5.47 -16.89 16.93
C MET A 246 -4.57 -17.81 17.76
N GLU A 247 -3.26 -17.63 17.70
CA GLU A 247 -2.28 -18.47 18.39
C GLU A 247 -2.34 -18.33 19.90
N ARG A 248 -2.40 -17.09 20.42
CA ARG A 248 -2.27 -16.83 21.87
C ARG A 248 -3.59 -16.80 22.62
N LEU A 249 -4.68 -16.45 21.94
CA LEU A 249 -5.99 -16.29 22.58
C LEU A 249 -7.03 -17.26 22.02
N SER A 250 -6.64 -18.16 21.10
CA SER A 250 -7.53 -19.12 20.44
C SER A 250 -8.76 -18.48 19.81
N LEU A 251 -8.64 -17.22 19.36
CA LEU A 251 -9.75 -16.52 18.70
C LEU A 251 -9.97 -17.10 17.30
N PRO A 252 -11.21 -17.23 16.84
CA PRO A 252 -11.48 -17.58 15.46
C PRO A 252 -11.01 -16.46 14.53
N LEU A 253 -10.63 -16.80 13.29
CA LEU A 253 -10.09 -15.86 12.31
C LEU A 253 -11.02 -14.66 12.08
N GLU A 254 -12.33 -14.87 12.09
CA GLU A 254 -13.36 -13.85 11.91
C GLU A 254 -13.27 -12.74 12.98
N GLN A 255 -12.92 -13.10 14.21
CA GLN A 255 -12.70 -12.15 15.30
C GLN A 255 -11.29 -11.56 15.28
N ALA A 256 -10.29 -12.39 15.05
CA ALA A 256 -8.89 -11.99 14.99
C ALA A 256 -8.63 -11.01 13.83
N GLY A 257 -9.33 -11.16 12.71
CA GLY A 257 -9.22 -10.30 11.53
C GLY A 257 -9.51 -8.82 11.78
N PHE A 258 -10.26 -8.48 12.83
CA PHE A 258 -10.47 -7.09 13.22
C PHE A 258 -9.18 -6.35 13.63
N ALA A 259 -8.11 -7.06 13.97
CA ALA A 259 -6.81 -6.44 14.24
C ALA A 259 -6.31 -5.62 13.03
N THR A 260 -6.54 -6.10 11.82
CA THR A 260 -6.19 -5.37 10.58
C THR A 260 -7.00 -4.07 10.45
N SER A 261 -8.28 -4.08 10.83
CA SER A 261 -9.10 -2.85 10.84
C SER A 261 -8.58 -1.83 11.86
N VAL A 262 -8.17 -2.28 13.04
CA VAL A 262 -7.54 -1.42 14.07
C VAL A 262 -6.26 -0.79 13.51
N TYR A 263 -5.41 -1.56 12.84
CA TYR A 263 -4.23 -1.04 12.18
C TYR A 263 -4.56 0.10 11.21
N PHE A 264 -5.51 -0.10 10.29
CA PHE A 264 -5.85 0.90 9.29
C PHE A 264 -6.55 2.14 9.88
N ILE A 265 -7.36 2.01 10.93
CA ILE A 265 -7.93 3.15 11.66
C ILE A 265 -6.79 4.05 12.18
N PHE A 266 -5.85 3.47 12.91
CA PHE A 266 -4.76 4.23 13.52
C PHE A 266 -3.75 4.73 12.49
N ARG A 267 -3.52 4.00 11.41
CA ARG A 267 -2.72 4.47 10.27
C ARG A 267 -3.36 5.71 9.62
N THR A 268 -4.66 5.67 9.37
CA THR A 268 -5.41 6.80 8.78
C THR A 268 -5.38 8.01 9.70
N ALA A 269 -5.64 7.81 11.01
CA ALA A 269 -5.54 8.86 12.02
C ALA A 269 -4.12 9.45 12.10
N GLY A 270 -3.10 8.60 12.03
CA GLY A 270 -1.70 9.02 12.03
C GLY A 270 -1.32 9.83 10.78
N CYS A 271 -1.79 9.45 9.59
CA CYS A 271 -1.60 10.25 8.37
C CYS A 271 -2.25 11.63 8.51
N PHE A 272 -3.50 11.66 8.98
CA PHE A 272 -4.25 12.91 9.17
C PHE A 272 -3.56 13.83 10.17
N THR A 273 -3.29 13.34 11.37
CA THR A 273 -2.66 14.14 12.45
C THR A 273 -1.22 14.52 12.09
N GLY A 274 -0.46 13.64 11.44
CA GLY A 274 0.90 13.88 11.00
C GLY A 274 1.01 15.06 10.04
N ALA A 275 0.03 15.25 9.15
CA ALA A 275 0.00 16.39 8.24
C ALA A 275 -0.04 17.76 8.96
N PHE A 276 -0.65 17.82 10.16
CA PHE A 276 -0.67 19.04 11.00
C PHE A 276 0.56 19.13 11.89
N ILE A 277 1.01 18.02 12.47
CA ILE A 277 2.13 18.00 13.41
C ILE A 277 3.44 18.36 12.70
N LEU A 278 3.67 17.83 11.49
CA LEU A 278 4.88 18.10 10.69
C LEU A 278 5.03 19.57 10.26
N ARG A 279 3.98 20.38 10.39
CA ARG A 279 4.09 21.84 10.21
C ARG A 279 4.73 22.57 11.41
N LYS A 280 4.73 21.93 12.57
CA LYS A 280 5.17 22.54 13.85
C LYS A 280 6.39 21.83 14.46
N VAL A 281 6.62 20.60 14.09
CA VAL A 281 7.64 19.72 14.64
C VAL A 281 8.59 19.29 13.53
N SER A 282 9.90 19.23 13.82
CA SER A 282 10.88 18.78 12.83
C SER A 282 10.59 17.34 12.38
N ALA A 283 10.80 17.08 11.09
CA ALA A 283 10.61 15.75 10.52
C ALA A 283 11.44 14.67 11.25
N ARG A 284 12.64 15.02 11.71
CA ARG A 284 13.52 14.13 12.48
C ARG A 284 12.90 13.74 13.83
N LEU A 285 12.39 14.71 14.59
CA LEU A 285 11.76 14.43 15.90
C LEU A 285 10.50 13.62 15.73
N PHE A 286 9.64 14.00 14.77
CA PHE A 286 8.42 13.26 14.46
C PHE A 286 8.71 11.81 14.06
N PHE A 287 9.70 11.59 13.18
CA PHE A 287 10.11 10.26 12.76
C PHE A 287 10.69 9.43 13.91
N ALA A 288 11.50 10.06 14.79
CA ALA A 288 12.05 9.40 15.97
C ALA A 288 10.93 8.90 16.91
N LEU A 289 9.94 9.77 17.19
CA LEU A 289 8.78 9.39 18.01
C LEU A 289 7.97 8.27 17.34
N SER A 290 7.75 8.34 16.05
CA SER A 290 7.09 7.28 15.26
C SER A 290 7.82 5.95 15.37
N ALA A 291 9.15 5.94 15.22
CA ALA A 291 9.96 4.74 15.33
C ALA A 291 9.98 4.17 16.76
N LEU A 292 10.00 5.03 17.79
CA LEU A 292 9.90 4.62 19.21
C LEU A 292 8.51 4.02 19.54
N LEU A 293 7.43 4.59 18.99
CA LEU A 293 6.10 4.00 19.12
C LEU A 293 6.04 2.61 18.50
N MET A 294 6.64 2.43 17.31
CA MET A 294 6.72 1.11 16.68
C MET A 294 7.60 0.14 17.48
N LEU A 295 8.69 0.60 18.11
CA LEU A 295 9.50 -0.25 18.99
C LEU A 295 8.68 -0.72 20.21
N ALA A 296 7.98 0.19 20.87
CA ALA A 296 7.07 -0.15 21.97
C ALA A 296 5.99 -1.17 21.52
N ALA A 297 5.47 -0.98 20.31
CA ALA A 297 4.54 -1.92 19.72
C ALA A 297 5.14 -3.30 19.51
N MET A 298 6.38 -3.41 19.00
CA MET A 298 7.06 -4.71 18.86
C MET A 298 7.20 -5.42 20.21
N LEU A 299 7.54 -4.69 21.28
CA LEU A 299 7.61 -5.28 22.63
C LEU A 299 6.23 -5.79 23.10
N LEU A 300 5.16 -5.03 22.88
CA LEU A 300 3.80 -5.48 23.19
C LEU A 300 3.44 -6.73 22.37
N LEU A 301 3.69 -6.76 21.08
CA LEU A 301 3.40 -7.88 20.22
C LEU A 301 4.25 -9.12 20.52
N LEU A 302 5.47 -8.96 21.03
CA LEU A 302 6.34 -10.07 21.45
C LEU A 302 5.86 -10.72 22.76
N PHE A 303 5.50 -9.90 23.76
CA PHE A 303 5.34 -10.38 25.13
C PHE A 303 3.91 -10.42 25.65
N SER A 304 2.93 -9.82 24.96
CA SER A 304 1.55 -9.80 25.47
C SER A 304 0.78 -11.07 25.16
N HIS A 305 0.00 -11.52 26.16
CA HIS A 305 -0.87 -12.67 26.08
C HIS A 305 -2.35 -12.33 26.36
N SER A 306 -2.73 -11.06 26.19
CA SER A 306 -4.10 -10.58 26.38
C SER A 306 -4.52 -9.66 25.25
N LEU A 307 -5.83 -9.56 25.02
CA LEU A 307 -6.42 -8.91 23.87
C LEU A 307 -6.03 -7.43 23.77
N LEU A 308 -6.21 -6.70 24.87
CA LEU A 308 -6.04 -5.23 24.87
C LEU A 308 -4.61 -4.78 24.55
N PRO A 309 -3.54 -5.32 25.17
CA PRO A 309 -2.15 -4.94 24.81
C PRO A 309 -1.78 -5.32 23.38
N ILE A 310 -2.30 -6.43 22.83
CA ILE A 310 -2.06 -6.79 21.43
C ILE A 310 -2.69 -5.74 20.50
N TYR A 311 -3.96 -5.35 20.74
CA TYR A 311 -4.62 -4.30 19.97
C TYR A 311 -3.91 -2.93 20.11
N ILE A 312 -3.43 -2.60 21.32
CA ILE A 312 -2.61 -1.38 21.52
C ILE A 312 -1.32 -1.47 20.68
N GLY A 313 -0.65 -2.62 20.68
CA GLY A 313 0.53 -2.84 19.84
C GLY A 313 0.24 -2.60 18.35
N VAL A 314 -0.82 -3.21 17.83
CA VAL A 314 -1.26 -3.03 16.43
C VAL A 314 -1.59 -1.57 16.12
N ALA A 315 -2.30 -0.89 17.01
CA ALA A 315 -2.64 0.53 16.88
C ALA A 315 -1.40 1.42 16.85
N LEU A 316 -0.43 1.16 17.72
CA LEU A 316 0.84 1.89 17.78
C LEU A 316 1.69 1.68 16.52
N VAL A 317 1.70 0.46 15.93
CA VAL A 317 2.35 0.25 14.62
C VAL A 317 1.64 1.07 13.55
N GLY A 318 0.31 0.99 13.47
CA GLY A 318 -0.48 1.73 12.48
C GLY A 318 -0.20 3.23 12.54
N PHE A 319 -0.29 3.81 13.73
CA PHE A 319 -0.03 5.23 13.95
C PHE A 319 1.44 5.61 13.67
N GLY A 320 2.40 4.85 14.20
CA GLY A 320 3.83 5.10 14.05
C GLY A 320 4.31 4.98 12.60
N ASN A 321 3.80 3.97 11.87
CA ASN A 321 4.21 3.71 10.48
C ASN A 321 3.56 4.66 9.46
N SER A 322 2.54 5.42 9.85
CA SER A 322 1.66 6.20 8.96
C SER A 322 2.38 7.22 8.08
N ASN A 323 3.37 7.93 8.59
CA ASN A 323 4.06 9.02 7.87
C ASN A 323 5.51 8.67 7.47
N VAL A 324 5.98 7.47 7.78
CA VAL A 324 7.36 7.02 7.52
C VAL A 324 7.71 7.13 6.04
N PHE A 325 6.83 6.61 5.16
CA PHE A 325 7.02 6.70 3.71
C PHE A 325 7.19 8.15 3.24
N SER A 326 6.28 9.03 3.62
CA SER A 326 6.27 10.43 3.16
C SER A 326 7.52 11.19 3.59
N ILE A 327 8.01 10.94 4.81
CA ILE A 327 9.22 11.58 5.32
C ILE A 327 10.44 11.07 4.56
N ILE A 328 10.61 9.75 4.41
CA ILE A 328 11.75 9.17 3.68
C ILE A 328 11.73 9.60 2.22
N PHE A 329 10.56 9.55 1.58
CA PHE A 329 10.39 9.93 0.19
C PHE A 329 10.77 11.40 -0.05
N SER A 330 10.31 12.31 0.80
CA SER A 330 10.67 13.72 0.71
C SER A 330 12.17 13.96 0.91
N GLN A 331 12.79 13.28 1.88
CA GLN A 331 14.25 13.33 2.11
C GLN A 331 15.04 12.87 0.87
N ALA A 332 14.58 11.81 0.21
CA ALA A 332 15.21 11.30 -1.01
C ALA A 332 15.12 12.31 -2.16
N LEU A 333 13.95 12.95 -2.37
CA LEU A 333 13.72 13.96 -3.41
C LEU A 333 14.59 15.21 -3.22
N VAL A 334 14.74 15.67 -1.97
CA VAL A 334 15.56 16.84 -1.65
C VAL A 334 17.04 16.53 -1.78
N ALA A 335 17.46 15.28 -1.55
CA ALA A 335 18.85 14.88 -1.64
C ALA A 335 19.42 14.91 -3.08
N VAL A 336 18.54 14.75 -4.10
CA VAL A 336 18.93 14.71 -5.52
C VAL A 336 17.90 15.51 -6.36
N PRO A 337 17.89 16.83 -6.23
CA PRO A 337 16.88 17.67 -6.87
C PRO A 337 16.92 17.64 -8.41
N GLU A 338 18.07 17.30 -9.00
CA GLU A 338 18.27 17.17 -10.44
C GLU A 338 17.70 15.88 -11.05
N ALA A 339 17.35 14.88 -10.23
CA ALA A 339 16.87 13.58 -10.69
C ALA A 339 15.63 13.11 -9.91
N LYS A 340 14.66 14.02 -9.68
CA LYS A 340 13.47 13.74 -8.87
C LYS A 340 12.61 12.59 -9.42
N ASN A 341 12.50 12.49 -10.76
CA ASN A 341 11.69 11.46 -11.41
C ASN A 341 12.32 10.07 -11.21
N GLU A 342 13.64 9.96 -11.38
CA GLU A 342 14.41 8.75 -11.15
C GLU A 342 14.35 8.32 -9.68
N VAL A 343 14.54 9.27 -8.76
CA VAL A 343 14.42 9.03 -7.32
C VAL A 343 13.02 8.55 -6.96
N SER A 344 11.98 9.16 -7.53
CA SER A 344 10.59 8.73 -7.31
C SER A 344 10.35 7.29 -7.75
N GLY A 345 10.78 6.94 -8.98
CA GLY A 345 10.67 5.57 -9.48
C GLY A 345 11.39 4.56 -8.58
N LEU A 346 12.59 4.92 -8.11
CA LEU A 346 13.38 4.08 -7.23
C LEU A 346 12.74 3.90 -5.85
N MET A 347 12.18 4.96 -5.28
CA MET A 347 11.47 4.88 -3.99
C MET A 347 10.22 4.00 -4.09
N ILE A 348 9.47 4.07 -5.20
CA ILE A 348 8.32 3.17 -5.44
C ILE A 348 8.79 1.72 -5.63
N MET A 349 9.94 1.47 -6.29
CA MET A 349 10.54 0.13 -6.30
C MET A 349 10.84 -0.39 -4.88
N GLY A 350 11.13 0.47 -3.93
CA GLY A 350 11.35 0.10 -2.51
C GLY A 350 10.14 -0.59 -1.87
N LEU A 351 8.93 -0.46 -2.43
CA LEU A 351 7.76 -1.23 -2.02
C LEU A 351 7.96 -2.75 -2.13
N PHE A 352 8.99 -3.19 -2.86
CA PHE A 352 9.47 -4.59 -2.86
C PHE A 352 9.83 -5.11 -1.45
N GLY A 353 10.00 -4.25 -0.45
CA GLY A 353 10.07 -4.64 0.96
C GLY A 353 8.89 -5.49 1.41
N GLY A 354 7.69 -5.27 0.84
CA GLY A 354 6.51 -6.11 1.02
C GLY A 354 6.64 -7.54 0.47
N THR A 355 7.67 -7.84 -0.33
CA THR A 355 8.06 -9.20 -0.71
C THR A 355 9.06 -9.78 0.30
N VAL A 356 10.10 -9.03 0.60
CA VAL A 356 11.23 -9.53 1.41
C VAL A 356 10.80 -9.86 2.84
N PHE A 357 10.04 -8.95 3.46
CA PHE A 357 9.62 -9.13 4.85
C PHE A 357 8.65 -10.29 5.04
N PRO A 358 7.52 -10.40 4.30
CA PRO A 358 6.60 -11.53 4.49
C PRO A 358 7.25 -12.89 4.24
N LEU A 359 8.16 -13.00 3.26
CA LEU A 359 8.92 -14.24 3.06
C LEU A 359 9.77 -14.58 4.28
N ALA A 360 10.58 -13.62 4.77
CA ALA A 360 11.40 -13.84 5.96
C ALA A 360 10.53 -14.13 7.20
N MET A 361 9.40 -13.45 7.33
CA MET A 361 8.44 -13.64 8.43
C MET A 361 7.77 -15.00 8.38
N GLY A 362 7.41 -15.49 7.18
CA GLY A 362 6.84 -16.82 7.01
C GLY A 362 7.79 -17.90 7.52
N TYR A 363 9.03 -17.93 7.01
CA TYR A 363 10.04 -18.88 7.48
C TYR A 363 10.35 -18.76 8.98
N ALA A 364 10.40 -17.51 9.50
CA ALA A 364 10.62 -17.29 10.92
C ALA A 364 9.42 -17.75 11.77
N ALA A 365 8.20 -17.61 11.27
CA ALA A 365 6.98 -18.06 11.95
C ALA A 365 6.87 -19.58 11.98
N ASP A 366 7.23 -20.26 10.89
CA ASP A 366 7.24 -21.72 10.85
C ASP A 366 8.27 -22.32 11.85
N ALA A 367 9.39 -21.60 12.10
CA ALA A 367 10.44 -22.05 13.03
C ALA A 367 10.20 -21.64 14.49
N PHE A 368 9.63 -20.46 14.74
CA PHE A 368 9.55 -19.81 16.06
C PHE A 368 8.15 -19.27 16.36
N SER A 369 7.12 -19.77 15.68
CA SER A 369 5.75 -19.28 15.79
C SER A 369 5.65 -17.76 15.47
N GLN A 370 4.55 -17.09 15.81
CA GLN A 370 4.37 -15.67 15.47
C GLN A 370 5.39 -14.73 16.16
N ILE A 371 6.11 -15.23 17.17
CA ILE A 371 7.27 -14.49 17.75
C ILE A 371 8.36 -14.26 16.70
N GLY A 372 8.64 -15.26 15.85
CA GLY A 372 9.60 -15.16 14.77
C GLY A 372 9.21 -14.08 13.76
N ALA A 373 7.94 -14.02 13.35
CA ALA A 373 7.44 -13.00 12.45
C ALA A 373 7.59 -11.58 13.04
N VAL A 374 7.24 -11.40 14.32
CA VAL A 374 7.40 -10.11 15.01
C VAL A 374 8.87 -9.71 15.14
N ALA A 375 9.77 -10.67 15.38
CA ALA A 375 11.21 -10.41 15.45
C ALA A 375 11.76 -9.88 14.11
N VAL A 376 11.32 -10.41 12.98
CA VAL A 376 11.69 -9.87 11.65
C VAL A 376 11.20 -8.43 11.48
N MET A 377 9.96 -8.13 11.87
CA MET A 377 9.47 -6.73 11.85
C MET A 377 10.28 -5.83 12.77
N ALA A 378 10.69 -6.31 13.95
CA ALA A 378 11.52 -5.55 14.90
C ALA A 378 12.89 -5.17 14.32
N VAL A 379 13.48 -6.01 13.46
CA VAL A 379 14.70 -5.64 12.70
C VAL A 379 14.43 -4.45 11.78
N GLY A 380 13.29 -4.42 11.10
CA GLY A 380 12.87 -3.27 10.29
C GLY A 380 12.70 -1.99 11.12
N VAL A 381 12.09 -2.10 12.31
CA VAL A 381 11.93 -0.96 13.24
C VAL A 381 13.29 -0.48 13.74
N ALA A 382 14.21 -1.39 14.09
CA ALA A 382 15.58 -1.03 14.49
C ALA A 382 16.31 -0.27 13.37
N TYR A 383 16.13 -0.68 12.11
CA TYR A 383 16.65 0.07 10.96
C TYR A 383 16.07 1.48 10.88
N LEU A 384 14.75 1.63 11.04
CA LEU A 384 14.11 2.95 11.02
C LEU A 384 14.60 3.85 12.17
N LEU A 385 14.83 3.31 13.36
CA LEU A 385 15.48 4.03 14.45
C LEU A 385 16.88 4.50 14.08
N PHE A 386 17.71 3.63 13.49
CA PHE A 386 19.01 4.01 12.95
C PHE A 386 18.88 5.11 11.90
N TYR A 387 17.94 4.97 10.94
CA TYR A 387 17.71 5.95 9.88
C TYR A 387 17.36 7.34 10.42
N THR A 388 16.72 7.44 11.59
CA THR A 388 16.43 8.72 12.26
C THR A 388 17.67 9.61 12.40
N THR A 389 18.84 9.00 12.63
CA THR A 389 20.11 9.73 12.78
C THR A 389 20.59 10.37 11.48
N LYS A 390 20.07 9.90 10.34
CA LYS A 390 20.44 10.34 8.99
C LYS A 390 19.49 11.37 8.39
N ILE A 391 18.32 11.59 8.99
CA ILE A 391 17.35 12.57 8.53
C ILE A 391 17.94 13.97 8.64
N LYS A 392 17.98 14.68 7.52
CA LYS A 392 18.41 16.07 7.45
C LYS A 392 17.26 16.99 7.88
N GLN A 393 17.58 18.07 8.57
CA GLN A 393 16.61 19.16 8.76
C GLN A 393 16.43 19.86 7.41
N ILE A 394 15.19 19.88 6.94
CA ILE A 394 14.77 20.56 5.70
C ILE A 394 14.05 21.82 6.14
#